data_af48f984e7658e0c6df91788339e0c6c
#
_entry.id   af48f984e7658e0c6df91788339e0c6c
#
_cell.length_a   1.000
_cell.length_b   1.000
_cell.length_c   1.000
_cell.angle_alpha   90.00
_cell.angle_beta   90.00
_cell.angle_gamma   90.00
#
_symmetry.space_group_name_H-M   'P 1'
#
loop_
_entity.id
_entity.type
_entity.pdbx_description
1 polymer ?
#
loop_
_entity_poly.entity_id
_entity_poly.type
_entity_poly.pdbx_seq_one_letter_code
_entity_poly.pdbx_strand_id
1 'polypeptide(L)'
;MPVALGVIFLGFSLYTNADTIEFPACVEGEVLNTEVHLYIDESMLLEYSKAFIASKVATWESYSNLVLKNSCIPMRRKVTQITYTSAIDSLWFQNVSVAERLLKLSMEDPIEEITEDGRPVFTGVVFSNYDSAFESRYCGVASKVSRFFSLAINCPDSTMEHEIGHMSGANHDYKTVLKDYATIEHFIADRYPKAPAHSFGATCAERGTVMSYERDIIPAYSSPEIRVNGQQCGDNAHHNNARVLREFANTHLKLIDSNKN
;
A
#
# COMPACT_ATOMS: atom_id res chain seq x y z
N MET A 1 33.46 65.87 -8.79
CA MET A 1 32.45 65.34 -7.86
C MET A 1 31.93 64.03 -8.46
N PRO A 2 32.22 62.85 -7.93
CA PRO A 2 31.67 61.62 -8.41
C PRO A 2 30.35 61.34 -7.68
N VAL A 3 29.30 61.02 -8.44
CA VAL A 3 27.99 60.60 -7.96
C VAL A 3 28.05 59.07 -7.70
N ALA A 4 27.86 58.65 -6.45
CA ALA A 4 27.79 57.25 -6.09
C ALA A 4 26.35 56.74 -6.36
N LEU A 5 26.20 55.80 -7.31
CA LEU A 5 24.96 55.05 -7.51
C LEU A 5 24.88 53.95 -6.45
N GLY A 6 23.96 54.08 -5.51
CA GLY A 6 23.64 53.04 -4.54
C GLY A 6 22.74 51.96 -5.19
N VAL A 7 23.24 50.73 -5.30
CA VAL A 7 22.46 49.57 -5.72
C VAL A 7 21.72 49.02 -4.49
N ILE A 8 20.38 49.15 -4.48
CA ILE A 8 19.52 48.53 -3.46
C ILE A 8 19.28 47.10 -3.86
N PHE A 9 19.88 46.13 -3.14
CA PHE A 9 19.54 44.73 -3.23
C PHE A 9 18.25 44.48 -2.43
N LEU A 10 17.12 44.31 -3.14
CA LEU A 10 15.90 43.78 -2.58
C LEU A 10 16.06 42.24 -2.47
N GLY A 11 16.41 41.78 -1.27
CA GLY A 11 16.46 40.37 -0.94
C GLY A 11 15.02 39.80 -0.91
N PHE A 12 14.62 39.06 -1.97
CA PHE A 12 13.44 38.22 -1.92
C PHE A 12 13.77 37.00 -1.04
N SER A 13 13.28 37.02 0.21
CA SER A 13 13.29 35.85 1.07
C SER A 13 12.19 34.91 0.57
N LEU A 14 12.58 33.88 -0.17
CA LEU A 14 11.67 32.76 -0.52
C LEU A 14 11.44 31.97 0.77
N TYR A 15 10.39 32.27 1.51
CA TYR A 15 9.85 31.38 2.55
C TYR A 15 9.22 30.21 1.83
N THR A 16 9.94 29.10 1.68
CA THR A 16 9.35 27.82 1.39
C THR A 16 8.65 27.36 2.67
N ASN A 17 7.34 27.59 2.77
CA ASN A 17 6.55 26.96 3.81
C ASN A 17 6.63 25.44 3.57
N ALA A 18 7.30 24.73 4.46
CA ALA A 18 7.24 23.28 4.48
C ALA A 18 5.79 22.86 4.78
N ASP A 19 5.27 21.90 4.02
CA ASP A 19 3.92 21.39 4.25
C ASP A 19 3.77 20.87 5.68
N THR A 20 2.71 21.29 6.35
CA THR A 20 2.36 20.81 7.68
C THR A 20 1.41 19.61 7.54
N ILE A 21 1.85 18.43 7.96
CA ILE A 21 1.01 17.22 8.01
C ILE A 21 0.64 16.96 9.47
N GLU A 22 -0.66 16.88 9.73
CA GLU A 22 -1.20 16.59 11.05
C GLU A 22 -1.80 15.17 11.03
N PHE A 23 -1.29 14.31 11.91
CA PHE A 23 -1.80 12.95 12.13
C PHE A 23 -2.61 12.88 13.43
N PRO A 24 -3.62 11.97 13.51
CA PRO A 24 -4.39 11.78 14.74
C PRO A 24 -3.53 11.25 15.89
N ALA A 25 -3.93 11.57 17.12
CA ALA A 25 -3.41 10.93 18.31
C ALA A 25 -4.06 9.54 18.47
N CYS A 26 -3.25 8.48 18.36
CA CYS A 26 -3.75 7.12 18.43
C CYS A 26 -4.01 6.68 19.87
N VAL A 27 -5.13 5.98 20.08
CA VAL A 27 -5.42 5.32 21.35
C VAL A 27 -4.68 3.98 21.37
N GLU A 28 -4.00 3.69 22.45
CA GLU A 28 -3.35 2.39 22.66
C GLU A 28 -4.40 1.27 22.80
N GLY A 29 -4.12 0.11 22.20
CA GLY A 29 -5.00 -1.04 22.20
C GLY A 29 -4.31 -2.29 21.70
N GLU A 30 -5.06 -3.37 21.59
CA GLU A 30 -4.57 -4.61 21.01
C GLU A 30 -4.24 -4.41 19.53
N VAL A 31 -3.10 -4.98 19.09
CA VAL A 31 -2.58 -4.83 17.72
C VAL A 31 -2.63 -6.16 17.01
N LEU A 32 -3.33 -6.21 15.87
CA LEU A 32 -3.33 -7.35 14.97
C LEU A 32 -1.99 -7.45 14.23
N ASN A 33 -1.19 -8.46 14.55
CA ASN A 33 -0.02 -8.79 13.76
C ASN A 33 -0.46 -9.60 12.54
N THR A 34 -0.07 -9.16 11.35
CA THR A 34 -0.31 -9.88 10.10
C THR A 34 1.03 -10.30 9.51
N GLU A 35 1.06 -11.43 8.83
CA GLU A 35 2.26 -11.94 8.21
C GLU A 35 2.29 -11.63 6.70
N VAL A 36 3.49 -11.41 6.18
CA VAL A 36 3.72 -11.23 4.75
C VAL A 36 4.78 -12.24 4.33
N HIS A 37 4.43 -13.11 3.36
CA HIS A 37 5.32 -14.06 2.75
C HIS A 37 5.68 -13.58 1.33
N LEU A 38 6.96 -13.41 1.05
CA LEU A 38 7.43 -12.92 -0.25
C LEU A 38 8.18 -14.00 -1.01
N TYR A 39 7.75 -14.24 -2.22
CA TYR A 39 8.40 -15.13 -3.18
C TYR A 39 9.08 -14.27 -4.24
N ILE A 40 10.41 -14.35 -4.27
CA ILE A 40 11.25 -13.54 -5.14
C ILE A 40 11.54 -14.35 -6.40
N ASP A 41 11.25 -13.78 -7.56
CA ASP A 41 11.68 -14.36 -8.83
C ASP A 41 13.21 -14.52 -8.83
N GLU A 42 13.70 -15.75 -8.96
CA GLU A 42 15.11 -16.09 -8.86
C GLU A 42 15.95 -15.42 -9.95
N SER A 43 15.35 -15.12 -11.10
CA SER A 43 16.03 -14.39 -12.19
C SER A 43 16.53 -13.01 -11.75
N MET A 44 15.89 -12.39 -10.76
CA MET A 44 16.31 -11.11 -10.19
C MET A 44 17.73 -11.15 -9.61
N LEU A 45 18.25 -12.31 -9.25
CA LEU A 45 19.63 -12.46 -8.74
C LEU A 45 20.70 -12.20 -9.82
N LEU A 46 20.31 -12.12 -11.09
CA LEU A 46 21.18 -11.67 -12.18
C LEU A 46 21.42 -10.14 -12.14
N GLU A 47 20.49 -9.38 -11.56
CA GLU A 47 20.51 -7.91 -11.54
C GLU A 47 20.74 -7.35 -10.13
N TYR A 48 20.23 -8.02 -9.10
CA TYR A 48 20.22 -7.55 -7.72
C TYR A 48 20.88 -8.54 -6.76
N SER A 49 21.67 -8.03 -5.84
CA SER A 49 22.17 -8.85 -4.74
C SER A 49 21.05 -9.21 -3.74
N LYS A 50 21.17 -10.36 -3.06
CA LYS A 50 20.26 -10.73 -1.95
C LYS A 50 20.21 -9.65 -0.87
N ALA A 51 21.33 -8.96 -0.60
CA ALA A 51 21.38 -7.86 0.37
C ALA A 51 20.53 -6.66 -0.06
N PHE A 52 20.55 -6.30 -1.35
CA PHE A 52 19.69 -5.24 -1.89
C PHE A 52 18.21 -5.62 -1.75
N ILE A 53 17.83 -6.83 -2.15
CA ILE A 53 16.45 -7.32 -2.05
C ILE A 53 15.97 -7.31 -0.60
N ALA A 54 16.79 -7.83 0.32
CA ALA A 54 16.45 -7.82 1.76
C ALA A 54 16.29 -6.40 2.32
N SER A 55 17.15 -5.45 1.91
CA SER A 55 17.03 -4.03 2.29
C SER A 55 15.73 -3.41 1.77
N LYS A 56 15.37 -3.70 0.52
CA LYS A 56 14.11 -3.20 -0.07
C LYS A 56 12.89 -3.75 0.65
N VAL A 57 12.88 -5.04 0.97
CA VAL A 57 11.82 -5.68 1.75
C VAL A 57 11.69 -5.06 3.14
N ALA A 58 12.81 -4.81 3.83
CA ALA A 58 12.79 -4.12 5.13
C ALA A 58 12.24 -2.68 5.03
N THR A 59 12.52 -1.98 3.93
CA THR A 59 11.96 -0.65 3.66
C THR A 59 10.45 -0.72 3.45
N TRP A 60 9.95 -1.69 2.68
CA TRP A 60 8.51 -1.90 2.49
C TRP A 60 7.80 -2.20 3.80
N GLU A 61 8.35 -3.11 4.64
CA GLU A 61 7.79 -3.42 5.97
C GLU A 61 7.72 -2.16 6.85
N SER A 62 8.82 -1.40 6.88
CA SER A 62 8.92 -0.17 7.67
C SER A 62 7.93 0.89 7.21
N TYR A 63 7.79 1.07 5.89
CA TYR A 63 6.83 2.02 5.31
C TYR A 63 5.38 1.61 5.59
N SER A 64 5.05 0.33 5.42
CA SER A 64 3.73 -0.21 5.77
C SER A 64 3.36 0.09 7.22
N ASN A 65 4.26 -0.18 8.14
CA ASN A 65 4.03 0.08 9.55
C ASN A 65 3.94 1.58 9.88
N LEU A 66 4.65 2.44 9.14
CA LEU A 66 4.51 3.89 9.26
C LEU A 66 3.11 4.36 8.81
N VAL A 67 2.61 3.85 7.68
CA VAL A 67 1.25 4.15 7.16
C VAL A 67 0.18 3.75 8.17
N LEU A 68 0.26 2.54 8.72
CA LEU A 68 -0.67 2.02 9.71
C LEU A 68 -0.66 2.86 11.00
N LYS A 69 0.53 3.23 11.49
CA LYS A 69 0.71 4.09 12.66
C LYS A 69 0.10 5.48 12.44
N ASN A 70 0.43 6.13 11.34
CA ASN A 70 -0.05 7.48 11.03
C ASN A 70 -1.57 7.55 10.83
N SER A 71 -2.19 6.42 10.50
CA SER A 71 -3.64 6.27 10.30
C SER A 71 -4.39 5.75 11.52
N CYS A 72 -3.70 5.56 12.65
CA CYS A 72 -4.25 4.95 13.86
C CYS A 72 -4.99 3.63 13.59
N ILE A 73 -4.37 2.77 12.75
CA ILE A 73 -4.89 1.44 12.46
C ILE A 73 -4.17 0.45 13.39
N PRO A 74 -4.89 -0.31 14.24
CA PRO A 74 -4.30 -1.23 15.20
C PRO A 74 -3.80 -2.51 14.52
N MET A 75 -2.91 -2.36 13.54
CA MET A 75 -2.28 -3.46 12.80
C MET A 75 -0.77 -3.25 12.69
N ARG A 76 -0.07 -4.37 12.50
CA ARG A 76 1.35 -4.40 12.18
C ARG A 76 1.61 -5.45 11.12
N ARG A 77 2.34 -5.07 10.06
CA ARG A 77 2.86 -5.98 9.04
C ARG A 77 4.20 -6.52 9.48
N LYS A 78 4.43 -7.81 9.26
CA LYS A 78 5.73 -8.43 9.46
C LYS A 78 6.03 -9.36 8.29
N VAL A 79 7.13 -9.12 7.59
CA VAL A 79 7.64 -10.06 6.62
C VAL A 79 8.32 -11.20 7.36
N THR A 80 7.68 -12.37 7.37
CA THR A 80 8.14 -13.55 8.10
C THR A 80 8.83 -14.57 7.20
N GLN A 81 8.63 -14.45 5.87
CA GLN A 81 9.23 -15.36 4.90
C GLN A 81 9.70 -14.62 3.65
N ILE A 82 10.91 -14.96 3.18
CA ILE A 82 11.46 -14.56 1.87
C ILE A 82 12.00 -15.83 1.21
N THR A 83 11.37 -16.25 0.12
CA THR A 83 11.73 -17.45 -0.64
C THR A 83 12.10 -17.08 -2.07
N TYR A 84 13.22 -17.59 -2.57
CA TYR A 84 13.60 -17.42 -3.97
C TYR A 84 13.05 -18.60 -4.77
N THR A 85 12.46 -18.33 -5.93
CA THR A 85 11.78 -19.36 -6.74
C THR A 85 11.89 -19.06 -8.23
N SER A 86 12.07 -20.11 -9.03
CA SER A 86 11.97 -20.07 -10.49
C SER A 86 10.60 -20.53 -11.03
N ALA A 87 9.62 -20.72 -10.12
CA ALA A 87 8.29 -21.21 -10.48
C ALA A 87 7.40 -20.16 -11.13
N ILE A 88 7.78 -18.89 -11.06
CA ILE A 88 7.02 -17.74 -11.55
C ILE A 88 7.89 -16.90 -12.49
N ASP A 89 7.25 -16.32 -13.50
CA ASP A 89 7.88 -15.49 -14.52
C ASP A 89 7.22 -14.11 -14.50
N SER A 90 7.99 -13.06 -14.77
CA SER A 90 7.57 -11.66 -14.84
C SER A 90 6.44 -11.42 -15.85
N LEU A 91 6.31 -12.28 -16.87
CA LEU A 91 5.19 -12.30 -17.81
C LEU A 91 3.82 -12.34 -17.11
N TRP A 92 3.75 -12.96 -15.94
CA TRP A 92 2.51 -13.10 -15.17
C TRP A 92 2.26 -12.00 -14.15
N PHE A 93 3.11 -10.96 -14.13
CA PHE A 93 2.98 -9.85 -13.16
C PHE A 93 1.57 -9.24 -13.10
N GLN A 94 0.96 -8.95 -14.26
CA GLN A 94 -0.38 -8.37 -14.32
C GLN A 94 -1.50 -9.38 -14.12
N ASN A 95 -1.22 -10.66 -14.32
CA ASN A 95 -2.19 -11.74 -14.14
C ASN A 95 -1.93 -12.47 -12.82
N VAL A 96 -2.19 -11.76 -11.74
CA VAL A 96 -1.93 -12.21 -10.37
C VAL A 96 -2.58 -13.56 -10.04
N SER A 97 -3.73 -13.89 -10.65
CA SER A 97 -4.39 -15.20 -10.46
C SER A 97 -3.62 -16.36 -11.12
N VAL A 98 -2.96 -16.10 -12.25
CA VAL A 98 -2.08 -17.10 -12.88
C VAL A 98 -0.80 -17.26 -12.09
N ALA A 99 -0.17 -16.15 -11.66
CA ALA A 99 1.02 -16.19 -10.82
C ALA A 99 0.76 -16.97 -9.52
N GLU A 100 -0.36 -16.72 -8.86
CA GLU A 100 -0.79 -17.45 -7.66
C GLU A 100 -0.94 -18.94 -7.93
N ARG A 101 -1.61 -19.30 -9.02
CA ARG A 101 -1.81 -20.70 -9.39
C ARG A 101 -0.50 -21.42 -9.70
N LEU A 102 0.40 -20.80 -10.44
CA LEU A 102 1.70 -21.38 -10.77
C LEU A 102 2.54 -21.60 -9.51
N LEU A 103 2.57 -20.61 -8.63
CA LEU A 103 3.25 -20.72 -7.35
C LEU A 103 2.67 -21.87 -6.52
N LYS A 104 1.35 -21.96 -6.36
CA LYS A 104 0.66 -23.08 -5.65
C LYS A 104 0.99 -24.44 -6.22
N LEU A 105 1.12 -24.57 -7.53
CA LEU A 105 1.45 -25.84 -8.19
C LEU A 105 2.92 -26.27 -8.00
N SER A 106 3.81 -25.35 -7.70
CA SER A 106 5.23 -25.60 -7.50
C SER A 106 5.63 -25.88 -6.04
N MET A 107 4.71 -25.66 -5.10
CA MET A 107 4.98 -25.83 -3.68
C MET A 107 4.49 -27.20 -3.18
N GLU A 108 5.26 -27.80 -2.26
CA GLU A 108 4.86 -29.00 -1.56
C GLU A 108 3.76 -28.72 -0.54
N ASP A 109 3.85 -27.59 0.16
CA ASP A 109 2.88 -27.14 1.15
C ASP A 109 1.93 -26.09 0.58
N PRO A 110 0.66 -26.08 1.01
CA PRO A 110 -0.29 -25.07 0.56
C PRO A 110 0.11 -23.66 1.00
N ILE A 111 -0.17 -22.66 0.15
CA ILE A 111 -0.03 -21.26 0.53
C ILE A 111 -1.13 -20.95 1.56
N GLU A 112 -0.71 -20.62 2.76
CA GLU A 112 -1.61 -20.25 3.84
C GLU A 112 -2.13 -18.81 3.65
N GLU A 113 -3.42 -18.60 3.88
CA GLU A 113 -4.01 -17.26 3.97
C GLU A 113 -4.27 -16.84 5.43
N ILE A 114 -4.18 -17.79 6.36
CA ILE A 114 -4.37 -17.59 7.78
C ILE A 114 -3.40 -18.50 8.51
N THR A 115 -2.69 -18.00 9.51
CA THR A 115 -1.85 -18.80 10.41
C THR A 115 -2.68 -19.72 11.30
N GLU A 116 -2.06 -20.70 11.95
CA GLU A 116 -2.76 -21.62 12.89
C GLU A 116 -3.49 -20.87 14.03
N ASP A 117 -2.95 -19.73 14.49
CA ASP A 117 -3.57 -18.88 15.51
C ASP A 117 -4.59 -17.86 14.93
N GLY A 118 -4.89 -17.93 13.63
CA GLY A 118 -5.95 -17.15 12.99
C GLY A 118 -5.52 -15.77 12.46
N ARG A 119 -4.22 -15.46 12.42
CA ARG A 119 -3.73 -14.18 11.87
C ARG A 119 -3.72 -14.20 10.34
N PRO A 120 -4.09 -13.10 9.67
CA PRO A 120 -4.00 -13.01 8.22
C PRO A 120 -2.57 -13.14 7.70
N VAL A 121 -2.40 -13.92 6.63
CA VAL A 121 -1.16 -14.04 5.86
C VAL A 121 -1.40 -13.44 4.48
N PHE A 122 -0.51 -12.56 4.04
CA PHE A 122 -0.51 -11.97 2.71
C PHE A 122 0.68 -12.53 1.92
N THR A 123 0.44 -13.08 0.74
CA THR A 123 1.48 -13.67 -0.10
C THR A 123 1.78 -12.78 -1.29
N GLY A 124 3.01 -12.35 -1.43
CA GLY A 124 3.47 -11.54 -2.53
C GLY A 124 4.51 -12.25 -3.40
N VAL A 125 4.44 -12.00 -4.71
CA VAL A 125 5.52 -12.34 -5.66
C VAL A 125 6.22 -11.05 -6.08
N VAL A 126 7.55 -11.10 -6.16
CA VAL A 126 8.37 -9.93 -6.49
C VAL A 126 9.15 -10.19 -7.75
N PHE A 127 9.07 -9.26 -8.70
CA PHE A 127 9.71 -9.33 -10.01
C PHE A 127 10.65 -8.14 -10.25
N SER A 128 11.60 -8.32 -11.17
CA SER A 128 12.34 -7.21 -11.76
C SER A 128 11.46 -6.48 -12.76
N ASN A 129 11.43 -5.14 -12.72
CA ASN A 129 10.80 -4.32 -13.74
C ASN A 129 11.76 -3.93 -14.88
N TYR A 130 12.98 -4.43 -14.88
CA TYR A 130 13.92 -4.33 -16.02
C TYR A 130 13.84 -5.51 -16.98
N ASP A 131 13.10 -6.57 -16.60
CA ASP A 131 12.85 -7.67 -17.52
C ASP A 131 12.10 -7.17 -18.75
N SER A 132 12.57 -7.55 -19.95
CA SER A 132 11.94 -7.18 -21.22
C SER A 132 10.51 -7.72 -21.37
N ALA A 133 10.14 -8.75 -20.61
CA ALA A 133 8.77 -9.27 -20.52
C ALA A 133 7.87 -8.44 -19.60
N PHE A 134 8.47 -7.51 -18.81
CA PHE A 134 7.73 -6.65 -17.89
C PHE A 134 7.16 -5.42 -18.62
N GLU A 135 6.02 -5.55 -19.24
CA GLU A 135 5.32 -4.47 -19.94
C GLU A 135 4.35 -3.68 -19.05
N SER A 136 4.49 -3.77 -17.73
CA SER A 136 3.54 -3.12 -16.83
C SER A 136 3.90 -1.67 -16.53
N ARG A 137 2.89 -0.81 -16.60
CA ARG A 137 2.91 0.55 -16.02
C ARG A 137 2.51 0.56 -14.54
N TYR A 138 2.15 -0.58 -13.99
CA TYR A 138 1.76 -0.72 -12.58
C TYR A 138 2.94 -1.20 -11.75
N CYS A 139 3.01 -0.74 -10.53
CA CYS A 139 4.04 -1.11 -9.56
C CYS A 139 3.65 -2.32 -8.72
N GLY A 140 2.36 -2.61 -8.65
CA GLY A 140 1.79 -3.75 -7.98
C GLY A 140 0.44 -4.12 -8.56
N VAL A 141 -0.03 -5.31 -8.24
CA VAL A 141 -1.36 -5.81 -8.58
C VAL A 141 -1.84 -6.74 -7.46
N ALA A 142 -2.97 -6.44 -6.84
CA ALA A 142 -3.58 -7.29 -5.82
C ALA A 142 -4.67 -8.20 -6.39
N SER A 143 -4.78 -9.42 -5.87
CA SER A 143 -5.91 -10.30 -6.11
C SER A 143 -7.17 -9.75 -5.44
N LYS A 144 -8.32 -9.94 -6.09
CA LYS A 144 -9.63 -9.53 -5.55
C LYS A 144 -10.30 -10.60 -4.70
N VAL A 145 -9.78 -11.83 -4.76
CA VAL A 145 -10.46 -13.01 -4.20
C VAL A 145 -9.59 -13.78 -3.21
N SER A 146 -8.29 -13.45 -3.16
CA SER A 146 -7.31 -14.07 -2.26
C SER A 146 -6.41 -13.01 -1.65
N ARG A 147 -5.56 -13.38 -0.69
CA ARG A 147 -4.52 -12.49 -0.12
C ARG A 147 -3.21 -12.60 -0.89
N PHE A 148 -3.28 -12.55 -2.21
CA PHE A 148 -2.14 -12.68 -3.10
C PHE A 148 -1.91 -11.42 -3.92
N PHE A 149 -0.65 -11.01 -4.10
CA PHE A 149 -0.28 -9.80 -4.85
C PHE A 149 1.06 -9.94 -5.57
N SER A 150 1.28 -9.08 -6.57
CA SER A 150 2.54 -8.95 -7.30
C SER A 150 3.16 -7.59 -7.04
N LEU A 151 4.49 -7.52 -6.94
CA LEU A 151 5.26 -6.27 -6.79
C LEU A 151 6.41 -6.22 -7.78
N ALA A 152 6.72 -5.00 -8.26
CA ALA A 152 7.95 -4.71 -8.97
C ALA A 152 8.98 -4.08 -8.00
N ILE A 153 10.24 -4.60 -8.02
CA ILE A 153 11.25 -4.27 -7.01
C ILE A 153 11.64 -2.78 -6.99
N ASN A 154 11.68 -2.11 -8.14
CA ASN A 154 12.11 -0.71 -8.27
C ASN A 154 10.97 0.30 -8.11
N CYS A 155 9.84 -0.12 -7.55
CA CYS A 155 8.69 0.72 -7.34
C CYS A 155 8.74 1.46 -6.00
N PRO A 156 7.87 2.49 -5.80
CA PRO A 156 7.82 3.25 -4.56
C PRO A 156 7.65 2.38 -3.32
N ASP A 157 8.16 2.85 -2.18
CA ASP A 157 8.10 2.11 -0.93
C ASP A 157 6.66 1.92 -0.41
N SER A 158 5.74 2.75 -0.88
CA SER A 158 4.31 2.65 -0.59
C SER A 158 3.61 1.46 -1.24
N THR A 159 4.22 0.84 -2.28
CA THR A 159 3.52 -0.12 -3.14
C THR A 159 3.05 -1.36 -2.38
N MET A 160 3.87 -1.94 -1.50
CA MET A 160 3.46 -3.13 -0.75
C MET A 160 2.22 -2.86 0.12
N GLU A 161 2.18 -1.76 0.88
CA GLU A 161 1.01 -1.44 1.70
C GLU A 161 -0.20 -1.03 0.85
N HIS A 162 0.01 -0.44 -0.34
CA HIS A 162 -1.05 -0.18 -1.30
C HIS A 162 -1.77 -1.47 -1.71
N GLU A 163 -1.01 -2.50 -2.14
CA GLU A 163 -1.59 -3.78 -2.56
C GLU A 163 -2.25 -4.53 -1.39
N ILE A 164 -1.61 -4.54 -0.21
CA ILE A 164 -2.21 -5.14 0.99
C ILE A 164 -3.47 -4.36 1.42
N GLY A 165 -3.50 -3.05 1.19
CA GLY A 165 -4.67 -2.21 1.40
C GLY A 165 -5.89 -2.69 0.60
N HIS A 166 -5.71 -3.02 -0.68
CA HIS A 166 -6.78 -3.60 -1.51
C HIS A 166 -7.34 -4.90 -0.93
N MET A 167 -6.46 -5.80 -0.52
CA MET A 167 -6.85 -7.09 0.07
C MET A 167 -7.46 -6.94 1.47
N SER A 168 -7.27 -5.78 2.10
CA SER A 168 -7.90 -5.40 3.38
C SER A 168 -9.18 -4.56 3.20
N GLY A 169 -9.64 -4.36 1.95
CA GLY A 169 -10.90 -3.69 1.62
C GLY A 169 -10.81 -2.22 1.21
N ALA A 170 -9.60 -1.65 1.14
CA ALA A 170 -9.40 -0.27 0.70
C ALA A 170 -9.45 -0.15 -0.83
N ASN A 171 -9.97 0.96 -1.34
CA ASN A 171 -10.02 1.29 -2.76
C ASN A 171 -9.24 2.56 -3.08
N HIS A 172 -8.92 2.74 -4.36
CA HIS A 172 -8.32 3.96 -4.87
C HIS A 172 -9.20 5.19 -4.59
N ASP A 173 -8.63 6.38 -4.72
CA ASP A 173 -9.39 7.63 -4.74
C ASP A 173 -10.28 7.73 -5.99
N TYR A 174 -11.30 8.58 -5.94
CA TYR A 174 -12.26 8.75 -7.03
C TYR A 174 -11.60 9.18 -8.34
N LYS A 175 -10.59 10.07 -8.29
CA LYS A 175 -9.87 10.53 -9.47
C LYS A 175 -9.17 9.36 -10.19
N THR A 176 -8.62 8.43 -9.42
CA THR A 176 -7.98 7.23 -9.97
C THR A 176 -9.02 6.26 -10.53
N VAL A 177 -10.11 6.00 -9.80
CA VAL A 177 -11.20 5.10 -10.26
C VAL A 177 -11.83 5.59 -11.55
N LEU A 178 -12.10 6.89 -11.67
CA LEU A 178 -12.77 7.48 -12.84
C LEU A 178 -11.89 7.55 -14.09
N LYS A 179 -10.63 7.12 -14.05
CA LYS A 179 -9.81 6.91 -15.27
C LYS A 179 -10.28 5.69 -16.07
N ASP A 180 -10.77 4.66 -15.37
CA ASP A 180 -11.14 3.37 -15.96
C ASP A 180 -12.66 3.11 -15.94
N TYR A 181 -13.42 3.85 -15.13
CA TYR A 181 -14.86 3.69 -14.95
C TYR A 181 -15.61 5.00 -15.20
N ALA A 182 -16.76 4.89 -15.85
CA ALA A 182 -17.60 6.05 -16.15
C ALA A 182 -18.17 6.72 -14.90
N THR A 183 -18.50 5.94 -13.86
CA THR A 183 -19.00 6.42 -12.57
C THR A 183 -18.51 5.56 -11.41
N ILE A 184 -18.57 6.09 -10.20
CA ILE A 184 -18.23 5.36 -8.97
C ILE A 184 -19.22 4.21 -8.72
N GLU A 185 -20.51 4.43 -8.98
CA GLU A 185 -21.54 3.39 -8.86
C GLU A 185 -21.27 2.21 -9.79
N HIS A 186 -20.82 2.47 -11.02
CA HIS A 186 -20.43 1.43 -11.97
C HIS A 186 -19.23 0.63 -11.44
N PHE A 187 -18.20 1.31 -10.91
CA PHE A 187 -17.05 0.66 -10.27
C PHE A 187 -17.48 -0.25 -9.11
N ILE A 188 -18.35 0.27 -8.21
CA ILE A 188 -18.83 -0.50 -7.05
C ILE A 188 -19.61 -1.73 -7.52
N ALA A 189 -20.51 -1.58 -8.49
CA ALA A 189 -21.33 -2.69 -9.00
C ALA A 189 -20.47 -3.78 -9.68
N ASP A 190 -19.44 -3.40 -10.44
CA ASP A 190 -18.58 -4.32 -11.19
C ASP A 190 -17.54 -5.00 -10.28
N ARG A 191 -16.91 -4.23 -9.41
CA ARG A 191 -15.70 -4.66 -8.71
C ARG A 191 -15.91 -5.05 -7.26
N TYR A 192 -16.78 -4.32 -6.55
CA TYR A 192 -16.88 -4.42 -5.10
C TYR A 192 -18.32 -4.24 -4.61
N PRO A 193 -19.27 -5.10 -5.02
CA PRO A 193 -20.68 -4.93 -4.66
C PRO A 193 -20.96 -4.97 -3.15
N LYS A 194 -19.97 -5.37 -2.34
CA LYS A 194 -20.05 -5.42 -0.87
C LYS A 194 -19.11 -4.41 -0.18
N ALA A 195 -18.39 -3.57 -0.96
CA ALA A 195 -17.49 -2.60 -0.37
C ALA A 195 -18.28 -1.52 0.38
N PRO A 196 -17.82 -1.12 1.58
CA PRO A 196 -18.41 0.01 2.28
C PRO A 196 -18.31 1.30 1.44
N ALA A 197 -19.34 2.15 1.49
CA ALA A 197 -19.34 3.41 0.75
C ALA A 197 -18.15 4.32 1.07
N HIS A 198 -17.56 4.19 2.26
CA HIS A 198 -16.42 4.98 2.74
C HIS A 198 -15.05 4.38 2.42
N SER A 199 -14.96 3.35 1.57
CA SER A 199 -13.73 2.59 1.31
C SER A 199 -12.80 3.19 0.25
N PHE A 200 -12.81 4.50 0.05
CA PHE A 200 -12.00 5.14 -0.98
C PHE A 200 -10.84 5.96 -0.41
N GLY A 201 -9.75 6.03 -1.17
CA GLY A 201 -8.64 6.92 -0.94
C GLY A 201 -9.02 8.40 -1.10
N ALA A 202 -8.11 9.30 -0.78
CA ALA A 202 -8.31 10.73 -0.93
C ALA A 202 -7.07 11.43 -1.45
N THR A 203 -7.30 12.61 -2.03
CA THR A 203 -6.26 13.62 -2.31
C THR A 203 -6.56 14.87 -1.47
N CYS A 204 -5.52 15.48 -0.93
CA CYS A 204 -5.61 16.72 -0.17
C CYS A 204 -4.34 17.55 -0.36
N ALA A 205 -4.48 18.87 -0.54
CA ALA A 205 -3.38 19.79 -0.81
C ALA A 205 -2.41 19.24 -1.90
N GLU A 206 -2.95 18.76 -3.00
CA GLU A 206 -2.24 18.18 -4.17
C GLU A 206 -1.43 16.91 -3.88
N ARG A 207 -1.57 16.33 -2.68
CA ARG A 207 -0.94 15.07 -2.28
C ARG A 207 -1.97 13.97 -2.15
N GLY A 208 -1.55 12.73 -2.40
CA GLY A 208 -2.39 11.56 -2.27
C GLY A 208 -2.19 10.80 -0.98
N THR A 209 -3.23 10.13 -0.48
CA THR A 209 -3.08 9.08 0.52
C THR A 209 -2.54 7.80 -0.11
N VAL A 210 -2.13 6.81 0.66
CA VAL A 210 -1.45 5.59 0.15
C VAL A 210 -2.22 4.87 -0.96
N MET A 211 -3.55 4.99 -1.02
CA MET A 211 -4.40 4.38 -2.05
C MET A 211 -4.65 5.28 -3.27
N SER A 212 -3.91 6.36 -3.46
CA SER A 212 -4.00 7.21 -4.64
C SER A 212 -2.81 7.00 -5.59
N TYR A 213 -2.94 7.48 -6.84
CA TYR A 213 -1.86 7.47 -7.83
C TYR A 213 -1.25 8.86 -8.03
N GLU A 214 -1.27 9.67 -6.97
CA GLU A 214 -0.56 10.94 -6.99
C GLU A 214 0.96 10.73 -6.87
N ARG A 215 1.74 11.71 -7.34
CA ARG A 215 3.19 11.65 -7.28
C ARG A 215 3.70 11.72 -5.84
N ASP A 216 3.10 12.63 -5.05
CA ASP A 216 3.44 12.84 -3.65
C ASP A 216 2.44 12.11 -2.76
N ILE A 217 2.90 11.04 -2.11
CA ILE A 217 2.08 10.21 -1.23
C ILE A 217 2.32 10.57 0.23
N ILE A 218 1.24 10.88 0.93
CA ILE A 218 1.23 10.97 2.38
C ILE A 218 1.30 9.55 2.93
N PRO A 219 2.22 9.21 3.84
CA PRO A 219 2.31 7.87 4.41
C PRO A 219 1.17 7.60 5.40
N ALA A 220 -0.05 7.58 4.87
CA ALA A 220 -1.29 7.33 5.62
C ALA A 220 -2.42 6.91 4.68
N TYR A 221 -3.42 6.20 5.22
CA TYR A 221 -4.71 5.96 4.58
C TYR A 221 -5.61 7.20 4.70
N SER A 222 -6.57 7.36 3.79
CA SER A 222 -7.57 8.45 3.87
C SER A 222 -8.33 8.43 5.19
N SER A 223 -8.46 9.60 5.80
CA SER A 223 -9.19 9.81 7.06
C SER A 223 -9.57 11.28 7.23
N PRO A 224 -10.75 11.61 7.77
CA PRO A 224 -11.09 12.98 8.13
C PRO A 224 -10.24 13.55 9.27
N GLU A 225 -9.48 12.68 9.98
CA GLU A 225 -8.62 13.06 11.09
C GLU A 225 -7.22 13.51 10.65
N ILE A 226 -6.83 13.21 9.39
CA ILE A 226 -5.54 13.61 8.81
C ILE A 226 -5.70 14.92 8.06
N ARG A 227 -4.75 15.83 8.21
CA ARG A 227 -4.75 17.12 7.53
C ARG A 227 -3.41 17.41 6.90
N VAL A 228 -3.44 18.06 5.75
CA VAL A 228 -2.26 18.68 5.11
C VAL A 228 -2.58 20.15 4.89
N ASN A 229 -1.77 21.03 5.44
CA ASN A 229 -1.98 22.49 5.39
C ASN A 229 -3.41 22.89 5.83
N GLY A 230 -3.96 22.19 6.85
CA GLY A 230 -5.32 22.40 7.35
C GLY A 230 -6.43 21.73 6.52
N GLN A 231 -6.16 21.24 5.31
CA GLN A 231 -7.14 20.50 4.49
C GLN A 231 -7.27 19.04 4.93
N GLN A 232 -8.47 18.56 5.15
CA GLN A 232 -8.75 17.15 5.49
C GLN A 232 -8.40 16.21 4.34
N CYS A 233 -7.78 15.06 4.67
CA CYS A 233 -7.41 14.00 3.73
C CYS A 233 -8.41 12.84 3.75
N GLY A 234 -9.67 13.15 3.79
CA GLY A 234 -10.78 12.22 3.77
C GLY A 234 -12.05 12.79 4.39
N ASP A 235 -13.10 11.98 4.38
CA ASP A 235 -14.39 12.27 4.99
C ASP A 235 -15.04 10.96 5.47
N ASN A 236 -16.08 11.06 6.31
CA ASN A 236 -16.75 9.87 6.86
C ASN A 236 -17.71 9.18 5.89
N ALA A 237 -18.07 9.82 4.78
CA ALA A 237 -19.07 9.30 3.86
C ALA A 237 -18.46 8.39 2.79
N HIS A 238 -17.30 8.80 2.22
CA HIS A 238 -16.72 8.15 1.06
C HIS A 238 -15.22 7.88 1.18
N HIS A 239 -14.44 8.75 1.80
CA HIS A 239 -12.99 8.73 1.75
C HIS A 239 -12.39 8.44 3.15
N ASN A 240 -12.52 7.18 3.62
CA ASN A 240 -12.04 6.76 4.94
C ASN A 240 -11.50 5.32 4.93
N ASN A 241 -10.46 5.07 4.14
CA ASN A 241 -9.78 3.79 4.11
C ASN A 241 -9.23 3.39 5.50
N ALA A 242 -8.83 4.36 6.31
CA ALA A 242 -8.38 4.08 7.68
C ALA A 242 -9.46 3.40 8.52
N ARG A 243 -10.72 3.79 8.36
CA ARG A 243 -11.86 3.14 9.02
C ARG A 243 -12.05 1.70 8.53
N VAL A 244 -11.93 1.46 7.22
CA VAL A 244 -12.06 0.10 6.65
C VAL A 244 -11.00 -0.83 7.23
N LEU A 245 -9.76 -0.37 7.32
CA LEU A 245 -8.68 -1.18 7.87
C LEU A 245 -8.81 -1.38 9.39
N ARG A 246 -9.35 -0.41 10.14
CA ARG A 246 -9.69 -0.60 11.54
C ARG A 246 -10.80 -1.65 11.71
N GLU A 247 -11.82 -1.64 10.85
CA GLU A 247 -12.88 -2.65 10.83
C GLU A 247 -12.32 -4.05 10.50
N PHE A 248 -11.41 -4.15 9.52
CA PHE A 248 -10.67 -5.37 9.21
C PHE A 248 -9.89 -5.90 10.43
N ALA A 249 -9.10 -5.05 11.08
CA ALA A 249 -8.32 -5.42 12.25
C ALA A 249 -9.20 -5.95 13.39
N ASN A 250 -10.25 -5.21 13.72
CA ASN A 250 -11.19 -5.58 14.80
C ASN A 250 -11.93 -6.90 14.51
N THR A 251 -12.23 -7.18 13.24
CA THR A 251 -12.87 -8.44 12.84
C THR A 251 -11.94 -9.62 13.09
N HIS A 252 -10.66 -9.52 12.70
CA HIS A 252 -9.69 -10.60 12.87
C HIS A 252 -9.29 -10.80 14.34
N LEU A 253 -9.14 -9.73 15.12
CA LEU A 253 -8.89 -9.84 16.56
C LEU A 253 -10.01 -10.62 17.27
N LYS A 254 -11.28 -10.33 16.95
CA LYS A 254 -12.42 -11.09 17.50
C LYS A 254 -12.41 -12.57 17.08
N LEU A 255 -12.02 -12.88 15.84
CA LEU A 255 -11.91 -14.27 15.37
C LEU A 255 -10.80 -15.02 16.12
N ILE A 256 -9.63 -14.39 16.30
CA ILE A 256 -8.52 -14.97 17.08
C ILE A 256 -8.94 -15.25 18.52
N ASP A 257 -9.65 -14.34 19.16
CA ASP A 257 -10.12 -14.53 20.55
C ASP A 257 -11.19 -15.63 20.66
N SER A 258 -12.04 -15.76 19.64
CA SER A 258 -13.05 -16.84 19.61
C SER A 258 -12.43 -18.23 19.43
N ASN A 259 -11.27 -18.35 18.78
CA ASN A 259 -10.57 -19.61 18.58
C ASN A 259 -9.73 -20.05 19.81
N LYS A 260 -9.51 -19.16 20.78
CA LYS A 260 -8.79 -19.47 22.03
C LYS A 260 -9.70 -20.06 23.11
N ASN A 261 -11.03 -19.96 22.96
CA ASN A 261 -12.04 -20.45 23.90
C ASN A 261 -12.69 -21.76 23.42
#